data_9648051383596cd27cecbf580023a2d1
#
_entry.id   9648051383596cd27cecbf580023a2d1
#
_cell.length_a   1.000
_cell.length_b   1.000
_cell.length_c   1.000
_cell.angle_alpha   90.00
_cell.angle_beta   90.00
_cell.angle_gamma   90.00
#
_symmetry.space_group_name_H-M   'P 1'
#
loop_
_entity.id
_entity.type
_entity.pdbx_description
1 polymer ?
#
loop_
_entity_poly.entity_id
_entity_poly.type
_entity_poly.pdbx_seq_one_letter_code
_entity_poly.pdbx_strand_id
1 'polypeptide(L)' 'MNTERIRQRVSGGGFKPFAVRTSDGHEYAVRHPEWVLVGPRGLAVLDQDGEIATLDPLHIVAIKDLPPAKNGTSKH' A
#
# COMPACT_ATOMS: atom_id res chain seq x y z
N MET A 1 6.19 4.59 11.15
CA MET A 1 5.08 5.45 10.66
C MET A 1 3.78 5.03 11.31
N ASN A 2 2.90 5.98 11.49
CA ASN A 2 1.60 5.71 12.10
C ASN A 2 0.69 4.98 11.09
N THR A 3 0.15 3.83 11.49
CA THR A 3 -0.74 3.06 10.62
C THR A 3 -2.06 3.78 10.33
N GLU A 4 -2.39 4.79 11.11
CA GLU A 4 -3.64 5.52 10.90
C GLU A 4 -3.67 6.20 9.52
N ARG A 5 -2.54 6.70 9.07
CA ARG A 5 -2.48 7.32 7.75
C ARG A 5 -2.76 6.31 6.65
N ILE A 6 -2.25 5.10 6.81
CA ILE A 6 -2.50 4.06 5.84
C ILE A 6 -3.95 3.62 5.89
N ARG A 7 -4.50 3.51 7.11
CA ARG A 7 -5.90 3.14 7.26
C ARG A 7 -6.83 4.13 6.58
N GLN A 8 -6.53 5.42 6.71
CA GLN A 8 -7.33 6.45 6.06
C GLN A 8 -7.24 6.37 4.54
N ARG A 9 -6.08 6.01 4.00
CA ARG A 9 -5.94 5.84 2.56
C ARG A 9 -6.78 4.69 2.04
N VAL A 10 -7.00 3.68 2.86
CA VAL A 10 -7.74 2.48 2.45
C VAL A 10 -9.23 2.67 2.63
N SER A 11 -9.66 3.27 3.75
CA SER A 11 -11.07 3.29 4.13
C SER A 11 -11.75 4.64 3.97
N GLY A 12 -11.04 5.65 3.56
CA GLY A 12 -11.56 7.02 3.55
C GLY A 12 -12.46 7.38 2.37
N GLY A 13 -12.77 6.44 1.51
CA GLY A 13 -13.54 6.72 0.29
C GLY A 13 -12.64 7.28 -0.81
N GLY A 14 -12.98 7.01 -2.08
CA GLY A 14 -12.19 7.48 -3.18
C GLY A 14 -10.78 6.93 -3.17
N PHE A 15 -10.65 5.63 -3.00
CA PHE A 15 -9.34 4.99 -2.90
C PHE A 15 -8.44 5.37 -4.07
N LYS A 16 -7.19 5.71 -3.77
CA LYS A 16 -6.17 5.97 -4.78
C LYS A 16 -4.99 5.05 -4.55
N PRO A 17 -4.43 4.46 -5.60
CA PRO A 17 -3.28 3.57 -5.44
C PRO A 17 -2.10 4.27 -4.77
N PHE A 18 -1.38 3.52 -3.96
CA PHE A 18 -0.20 4.05 -3.29
C PHE A 18 0.82 2.92 -3.10
N ALA A 19 2.05 3.31 -2.77
CA ALA A 19 3.10 2.35 -2.44
C ALA A 19 3.58 2.62 -1.03
N VAL A 20 3.87 1.53 -0.32
CA VAL A 20 4.45 1.59 1.02
C VAL A 20 5.93 1.25 0.87
N ARG A 21 6.79 2.16 1.31
CA ARG A 21 8.23 1.94 1.24
C ARG A 21 8.76 1.60 2.62
N THR A 22 9.56 0.54 2.69
CA THR A 22 10.13 0.09 3.94
C THR A 22 11.60 0.47 4.04
N SER A 23 12.14 0.39 5.26
CA SER A 23 13.50 0.84 5.54
C SER A 23 14.56 0.02 4.84
N ASP A 24 14.23 -1.18 4.38
CA ASP A 24 15.16 -2.00 3.61
C ASP A 24 15.16 -1.66 2.11
N GLY A 25 14.44 -0.60 1.73
CA GLY A 25 14.40 -0.17 0.33
C GLY A 25 13.36 -0.86 -0.52
N HIS A 26 12.53 -1.69 0.07
CA HIS A 26 11.48 -2.39 -0.67
C HIS A 26 10.24 -1.52 -0.81
N GLU A 27 9.54 -1.63 -1.93
CA GLU A 27 8.27 -0.94 -2.13
C GLU A 27 7.18 -1.96 -2.40
N TYR A 28 6.05 -1.76 -1.74
CA TYR A 28 4.87 -2.61 -1.91
C TYR A 28 3.76 -1.76 -2.50
N ALA A 29 3.36 -2.07 -3.72
CA ALA A 29 2.31 -1.33 -4.41
C ALA A 29 0.94 -1.82 -3.97
N VAL A 30 0.08 -0.93 -3.53
CA VAL A 30 -1.30 -1.23 -3.15
C VAL A 30 -2.21 -0.56 -4.18
N ARG A 31 -2.70 -1.35 -5.11
CA ARG A 31 -3.54 -0.84 -6.20
C ARG A 31 -5.02 -1.06 -5.97
N HIS A 32 -5.36 -1.85 -4.95
CA HIS A 32 -6.75 -2.12 -4.60
C HIS A 32 -6.87 -2.10 -3.09
N PRO A 33 -7.96 -1.57 -2.53
CA PRO A 33 -8.08 -1.49 -1.07
C PRO A 33 -8.14 -2.86 -0.39
N GLU A 34 -8.60 -3.87 -1.10
CA GLU A 34 -8.68 -5.21 -0.52
C GLU A 34 -7.34 -5.93 -0.47
N TRP A 35 -6.29 -5.33 -1.04
CA TRP A 35 -4.95 -5.92 -1.05
C TRP A 35 -4.13 -5.54 0.18
N VAL A 36 -4.72 -4.79 1.11
CA VAL A 36 -4.03 -4.40 2.33
C VAL A 36 -4.96 -4.54 3.51
N LEU A 37 -4.43 -5.09 4.59
CA LEU A 37 -5.17 -5.22 5.84
C LEU A 37 -4.39 -4.48 6.90
N VAL A 38 -5.00 -3.45 7.48
CA VAL A 38 -4.33 -2.62 8.49
C VAL A 38 -4.79 -3.06 9.86
N GLY A 39 -3.86 -3.55 10.65
CA GLY A 39 -4.12 -3.96 12.02
C GLY A 39 -3.55 -2.97 13.00
N PRO A 40 -3.77 -3.20 14.30
CA PRO A 40 -3.28 -2.29 15.33
C PRO A 40 -1.77 -2.28 15.47
N ARG A 41 -1.08 -3.33 15.02
CA ARG A 41 0.36 -3.45 15.21
C ARG A 41 1.13 -3.59 13.91
N GLY A 42 0.45 -3.54 12.77
CA GLY A 42 1.13 -3.70 11.50
C GLY A 42 0.16 -3.86 10.39
N LEU A 43 0.68 -4.14 9.22
CA LEU A 43 -0.20 -4.37 8.09
C LEU A 43 0.27 -5.58 7.29
N ALA A 44 -0.70 -6.18 6.60
CA ALA A 44 -0.45 -7.25 5.66
C ALA A 44 -0.79 -6.70 4.27
N VAL A 45 0.11 -6.92 3.32
CA VAL A 45 -0.04 -6.39 1.97
C VAL A 45 0.10 -7.55 1.00
N LEU A 46 -0.79 -7.60 0.02
CA LEU A 46 -0.68 -8.58 -1.05
C LEU A 46 0.32 -8.07 -2.09
N ASP A 47 1.40 -8.83 -2.28
CA ASP A 47 2.45 -8.48 -3.20
C ASP A 47 2.03 -8.80 -4.64
N GLN A 48 2.77 -8.25 -5.60
CA GLN A 48 2.55 -8.50 -7.02
C GLN A 48 2.68 -9.99 -7.37
N ASP A 49 3.48 -10.71 -6.60
CA ASP A 49 3.68 -12.14 -6.82
C ASP A 49 2.57 -12.98 -6.20
N GLY A 50 1.56 -12.36 -5.62
CA GLY A 50 0.49 -13.07 -4.96
C GLY A 50 0.81 -13.53 -3.56
N GLU A 51 1.90 -13.06 -2.99
CA GLU A 51 2.30 -13.42 -1.63
C GLU A 51 1.92 -12.32 -0.66
N ILE A 52 1.70 -12.70 0.59
CA ILE A 52 1.33 -11.75 1.63
C ILE A 52 2.58 -11.38 2.42
N ALA A 53 2.86 -10.08 2.45
CA ALA A 53 3.95 -9.53 3.25
C ALA A 53 3.38 -8.86 4.48
N THR A 54 3.96 -9.15 5.65
CA THR A 54 3.56 -8.52 6.90
C THR A 54 4.59 -7.43 7.22
N LEU A 55 4.12 -6.21 7.42
CA LEU A 55 4.99 -5.06 7.62
C LEU A 55 4.80 -4.49 9.00
N ASP A 56 5.92 -4.19 9.66
CA ASP A 56 5.91 -3.50 10.94
C ASP A 56 5.92 -2.00 10.67
N PRO A 57 5.04 -1.21 11.32
CA PRO A 57 5.01 0.24 11.09
C PRO A 57 6.34 0.92 11.35
N LEU A 58 7.16 0.38 12.25
CA LEU A 58 8.47 0.95 12.54
C LEU A 58 9.41 0.88 11.34
N HIS A 59 9.15 -0.02 10.40
CA HIS A 59 9.97 -0.16 9.21
C HIS A 59 9.40 0.55 8.00
N ILE A 60 8.26 1.20 8.15
CA ILE A 60 7.65 1.96 7.05
C ILE A 60 8.20 3.37 7.11
N VAL A 61 8.85 3.78 6.02
CA VAL A 61 9.49 5.09 5.98
C VAL A 61 8.75 6.09 5.09
N ALA A 62 7.89 5.64 4.20
CA ALA A 62 7.16 6.56 3.32
C ALA A 62 5.94 5.89 2.71
N ILE A 63 4.96 6.71 2.38
CA ILE A 63 3.83 6.34 1.55
C ILE A 63 3.86 7.25 0.33
N LYS A 64 3.80 6.67 -0.85
CA LYS A 64 3.97 7.39 -2.09
C LYS A 64 2.77 7.14 -2.99
N ASP A 65 2.20 8.19 -3.54
CA ASP A 65 1.09 8.05 -4.47
C ASP A 65 1.57 7.39 -5.76
N LEU A 66 0.75 6.51 -6.29
CA LEU A 66 1.02 5.87 -7.57
C LEU A 66 0.09 6.47 -8.63
N PRO A 67 0.52 6.44 -9.91
CA PRO A 67 -0.38 6.88 -10.98
C PRO A 67 -1.59 5.96 -11.06
N PRO A 68 -2.72 6.48 -11.55
CA PRO A 68 -3.90 5.64 -11.72
C PRO A 68 -3.61 4.46 -12.64
N ALA A 69 -4.28 3.37 -12.39
CA ALA A 69 -3.99 2.13 -13.11
C ALA A 69 -4.45 2.16 -14.54
N LYS A 70 -4.92 3.13 -15.08
CA LYS A 70 -5.32 3.12 -16.38
C LYS A 70 -4.26 3.26 -17.44
N ASN A 71 -4.12 3.17 -17.40
CA ASN A 71 -3.32 3.33 -18.00
C ASN A 71 -2.96 2.72 -18.61
N GLY A 72 -3.35 2.53 -18.64
CA GLY A 72 -3.09 2.05 -19.13
C GLY A 72 -3.35 1.95 -20.01
N THR A 73 -3.61 2.34 -19.99
CA THR A 73 -3.84 2.25 -20.70
C THR A 73 -3.84 2.26 -21.60
N SER A 74 -3.72 2.39 -21.62
CA SER A 74 -3.70 2.32 -22.28
C SER A 74 -3.57 2.17 -23.15
N LYS A 75 -3.44 2.25 -23.27
CA LYS A 75 -3.25 2.00 -23.87
C LYS A 75 -3.16 1.81 -24.46
N HIS A 76 -3.06 1.79 -24.37
CA HIS A 76 -2.95 1.51 -24.64
C HIS A 76 -2.98 1.44 -25.02
#